data_e38c25482719f912a81e748c4771761b
#
_entry.id   e38c25482719f912a81e748c4771761b
#
_cell.length_a   1.000
_cell.length_b   1.000
_cell.length_c   1.000
_cell.angle_alpha   90.00
_cell.angle_beta   90.00
_cell.angle_gamma   90.00
#
_symmetry.space_group_name_H-M   'P 1'
#
loop_
_entity.id
_entity.type
_entity.pdbx_description
1 polymer ?
#
loop_
_entity_poly.entity_id
_entity_poly.type
_entity_poly.pdbx_seq_one_letter_code
_entity_poly.pdbx_strand_id
1 'polypeptide(L)'
;MYELPEFNIKKRERKPFKGWFLIGAFLFGVLGGASTSYVFYLKIKQEVADAGVPIIHSEKIIEKEYIPQTTQEQKIIDIVKENSPSVVSVVAYKDVPVYEQTFQQDFFFIIPKLEQKGTERQQVGAGTGFIVSSDGLILTNKHVVSDKEAEYVVIMTDNKEYNAKVLARDPVQDLAIMKIEGGNSFKPLKLGSVDDIQIGQTVIAIGNALGRFQNTVSVGVISGLGRTIVATGPDFATEKLEDIIQTDTAINRGNSGGPLINLKGEVVGINTAVSTEGENIGFAISIDKAKRSIE
;
A
#
# COMPACT_ATOMS: atom_id res chain seq x y z
N MET A 1 -16.93 -51.75 -53.88
CA MET A 1 -15.46 -51.68 -53.88
C MET A 1 -15.14 -50.77 -55.07
N TYR A 2 -14.93 -49.49 -54.81
CA TYR A 2 -14.58 -48.50 -55.86
C TYR A 2 -13.09 -48.22 -55.77
N GLU A 3 -12.37 -48.55 -56.84
CA GLU A 3 -10.94 -48.26 -57.02
C GLU A 3 -10.76 -46.75 -57.34
N LEU A 4 -9.91 -46.08 -56.58
CA LEU A 4 -9.53 -44.70 -56.85
C LEU A 4 -8.46 -44.65 -57.93
N PRO A 5 -8.49 -43.70 -58.88
CA PRO A 5 -7.51 -43.57 -59.94
C PRO A 5 -6.13 -43.12 -59.45
N GLU A 6 -5.06 -43.78 -59.89
CA GLU A 6 -3.69 -43.42 -59.61
C GLU A 6 -3.32 -42.12 -60.28
N PHE A 7 -2.92 -41.14 -59.48
CA PHE A 7 -2.35 -39.88 -59.98
C PHE A 7 -0.83 -39.99 -60.23
N ASN A 8 -0.48 -40.02 -61.48
CA ASN A 8 0.91 -40.06 -61.95
C ASN A 8 1.56 -38.65 -61.84
N ILE A 9 2.25 -38.38 -60.75
CA ILE A 9 2.94 -37.09 -60.51
C ILE A 9 4.29 -37.11 -61.19
N LYS A 10 4.43 -36.54 -62.40
CA LYS A 10 5.71 -36.30 -63.05
C LYS A 10 6.56 -35.37 -62.15
N LYS A 11 7.64 -35.88 -61.57
CA LYS A 11 8.65 -35.07 -60.89
C LYS A 11 9.27 -34.05 -61.85
N ARG A 12 8.96 -32.80 -61.66
CA ARG A 12 9.60 -31.68 -62.35
C ARG A 12 10.97 -31.43 -61.72
N GLU A 13 12.04 -31.68 -62.47
CA GLU A 13 13.40 -31.35 -62.04
C GLU A 13 13.54 -29.85 -61.82
N ARG A 14 13.77 -29.45 -60.55
CA ARG A 14 14.08 -28.08 -60.20
C ARG A 14 15.52 -27.79 -60.50
N LYS A 15 15.79 -26.90 -61.51
CA LYS A 15 17.12 -26.36 -61.73
C LYS A 15 17.57 -25.61 -60.48
N PRO A 16 18.84 -25.69 -60.05
CA PRO A 16 19.29 -25.00 -58.87
C PRO A 16 19.18 -23.47 -59.07
N PHE A 17 18.35 -22.85 -58.26
CA PHE A 17 18.19 -21.42 -58.25
C PHE A 17 19.45 -20.79 -57.65
N LYS A 18 20.17 -19.98 -58.46
CA LYS A 18 21.40 -19.31 -58.00
C LYS A 18 21.05 -18.23 -57.00
N GLY A 19 20.91 -18.59 -55.73
CA GLY A 19 20.55 -17.68 -54.61
C GLY A 19 21.50 -16.48 -54.41
N TRP A 20 22.67 -16.51 -55.05
CA TRP A 20 23.64 -15.41 -54.97
C TRP A 20 23.13 -14.11 -55.61
N PHE A 21 22.25 -14.21 -56.62
CA PHE A 21 21.68 -13.01 -57.27
C PHE A 21 20.70 -12.26 -56.35
N LEU A 22 19.99 -12.98 -55.51
CA LEU A 22 19.06 -12.37 -54.53
C LEU A 22 19.83 -11.72 -53.36
N ILE A 23 20.92 -12.33 -52.92
CA ILE A 23 21.78 -11.76 -51.86
C ILE A 23 22.44 -10.47 -52.37
N GLY A 24 22.92 -10.46 -53.61
CA GLY A 24 23.47 -9.26 -54.24
C GLY A 24 22.44 -8.14 -54.39
N ALA A 25 21.22 -8.45 -54.83
CA ALA A 25 20.13 -7.48 -54.96
C ALA A 25 19.67 -6.93 -53.63
N PHE A 26 19.63 -7.77 -52.57
CA PHE A 26 19.29 -7.34 -51.23
C PHE A 26 20.34 -6.39 -50.61
N LEU A 27 21.61 -6.72 -50.76
CA LEU A 27 22.73 -5.87 -50.30
C LEU A 27 22.78 -4.54 -51.04
N PHE A 28 22.52 -4.55 -52.36
CA PHE A 28 22.45 -3.32 -53.14
C PHE A 28 21.21 -2.44 -52.74
N GLY A 29 20.08 -3.06 -52.45
CA GLY A 29 18.89 -2.39 -51.96
C GLY A 29 19.10 -1.74 -50.59
N VAL A 30 19.78 -2.45 -49.64
CA VAL A 30 20.07 -1.93 -48.30
C VAL A 30 21.10 -0.80 -48.34
N LEU A 31 22.17 -0.93 -49.12
CA LEU A 31 23.18 0.10 -49.27
C LEU A 31 22.68 1.31 -50.06
N GLY A 32 21.89 1.08 -51.14
CA GLY A 32 21.23 2.16 -51.90
C GLY A 32 20.19 2.88 -51.09
N GLY A 33 19.38 2.17 -50.28
CA GLY A 33 18.41 2.75 -49.40
C GLY A 33 19.02 3.58 -48.27
N ALA A 34 20.12 3.09 -47.69
CA ALA A 34 20.84 3.81 -46.63
C ALA A 34 21.50 5.10 -47.14
N SER A 35 22.12 5.06 -48.35
CA SER A 35 22.73 6.25 -48.93
C SER A 35 21.71 7.30 -49.37
N THR A 36 20.58 6.90 -49.97
CA THR A 36 19.50 7.82 -50.31
C THR A 36 18.82 8.41 -49.10
N SER A 37 18.59 7.61 -48.04
CA SER A 37 18.05 8.11 -46.78
C SER A 37 19.00 9.09 -46.10
N TYR A 38 20.31 8.86 -46.17
CA TYR A 38 21.30 9.76 -45.58
C TYR A 38 21.38 11.09 -46.34
N VAL A 39 21.37 11.06 -47.66
CA VAL A 39 21.36 12.27 -48.50
C VAL A 39 20.05 13.06 -48.26
N PHE A 40 18.90 12.39 -48.15
CA PHE A 40 17.64 13.01 -47.83
C PHE A 40 17.64 13.64 -46.43
N TYR A 41 18.20 12.94 -45.45
CA TYR A 41 18.39 13.48 -44.10
C TYR A 41 19.26 14.73 -44.10
N LEU A 42 20.37 14.74 -44.83
CA LEU A 42 21.25 15.93 -44.93
C LEU A 42 20.55 17.11 -45.61
N LYS A 43 19.74 16.86 -46.64
CA LYS A 43 18.93 17.92 -47.33
C LYS A 43 17.89 18.51 -46.37
N ILE A 44 17.12 17.65 -45.66
CA ILE A 44 16.15 18.14 -44.68
C ILE A 44 16.85 18.93 -43.59
N LYS A 45 17.98 18.45 -43.09
CA LYS A 45 18.75 19.15 -42.04
C LYS A 45 19.19 20.53 -42.51
N GLN A 46 19.57 20.67 -43.77
CA GLN A 46 19.99 21.94 -44.34
C GLN A 46 18.80 22.90 -44.60
N GLU A 47 17.67 22.38 -45.10
CA GLU A 47 16.44 23.17 -45.28
C GLU A 47 15.85 23.62 -43.92
N VAL A 48 15.91 22.80 -42.88
CA VAL A 48 15.48 23.16 -41.52
C VAL A 48 16.40 24.22 -40.92
N ALA A 49 17.72 24.15 -41.20
CA ALA A 49 18.69 25.14 -40.75
C ALA A 49 18.46 26.51 -41.47
N ASP A 50 18.20 26.47 -42.78
CA ASP A 50 17.98 27.67 -43.60
C ASP A 50 16.59 28.30 -43.35
N ALA A 51 15.60 27.50 -42.91
CA ALA A 51 14.28 27.97 -42.56
C ALA A 51 14.19 28.69 -41.21
N GLY A 52 15.30 28.79 -40.46
CA GLY A 52 15.34 29.47 -39.16
C GLY A 52 14.45 28.81 -38.10
N VAL A 53 14.04 27.55 -38.32
CA VAL A 53 13.27 26.80 -37.31
C VAL A 53 14.20 26.54 -36.13
N PRO A 54 13.91 27.09 -34.94
CA PRO A 54 14.76 26.83 -33.79
C PRO A 54 14.80 25.31 -33.56
N ILE A 55 16.01 24.71 -33.60
CA ILE A 55 16.19 23.36 -33.16
C ILE A 55 15.77 23.38 -31.68
N ILE A 56 14.62 22.79 -31.39
CA ILE A 56 14.19 22.57 -30.00
C ILE A 56 15.25 21.65 -29.42
N HIS A 57 16.26 22.24 -28.78
CA HIS A 57 17.09 21.51 -27.86
C HIS A 57 16.09 20.90 -26.87
N SER A 58 16.19 19.60 -26.66
CA SER A 58 15.44 18.95 -25.59
C SER A 58 15.67 19.79 -24.34
N GLU A 59 14.70 20.69 -24.08
CA GLU A 59 14.66 21.34 -22.78
C GLU A 59 14.73 20.19 -21.76
N LYS A 60 15.75 20.23 -20.89
CA LYS A 60 15.70 19.49 -19.65
C LYS A 60 14.26 19.54 -19.20
N ILE A 61 13.61 18.39 -19.06
CA ILE A 61 12.36 18.30 -18.34
C ILE A 61 12.70 18.93 -16.99
N ILE A 62 12.39 20.22 -16.83
CA ILE A 62 12.38 20.88 -15.55
C ILE A 62 11.26 20.11 -14.85
N GLU A 63 11.65 19.25 -13.94
CA GLU A 63 10.72 18.64 -13.00
C GLU A 63 9.98 19.84 -12.40
N LYS A 64 8.75 20.08 -12.89
CA LYS A 64 7.95 21.21 -12.41
C LYS A 64 7.71 20.92 -10.95
N GLU A 65 8.41 21.63 -10.09
CA GLU A 65 8.16 21.60 -8.66
C GLU A 65 6.67 21.91 -8.47
N TYR A 66 5.96 20.96 -7.86
CA TYR A 66 4.53 21.12 -7.62
C TYR A 66 4.33 22.33 -6.69
N ILE A 67 3.61 23.34 -7.16
CA ILE A 67 3.27 24.52 -6.39
C ILE A 67 1.82 24.38 -5.92
N PRO A 68 1.59 24.19 -4.61
CA PRO A 68 0.25 24.09 -4.04
C PRO A 68 -0.57 25.34 -4.36
N GLN A 69 -1.83 25.13 -4.75
CA GLN A 69 -2.71 26.23 -5.20
C GLN A 69 -3.37 26.97 -4.03
N THR A 70 -3.35 26.36 -2.84
CA THR A 70 -3.92 26.96 -1.62
C THR A 70 -3.00 26.82 -0.43
N THR A 71 -3.11 27.72 0.53
CA THR A 71 -2.38 27.62 1.81
C THR A 71 -2.80 26.40 2.63
N GLN A 72 -4.02 25.92 2.47
CA GLN A 72 -4.51 24.71 3.15
C GLN A 72 -3.84 23.45 2.55
N GLU A 73 -3.74 23.37 1.24
CA GLU A 73 -3.07 22.26 0.55
C GLU A 73 -1.60 22.16 0.98
N GLN A 74 -0.88 23.29 1.02
CA GLN A 74 0.49 23.31 1.51
C GLN A 74 0.60 22.81 2.95
N LYS A 75 -0.31 23.24 3.84
CA LYS A 75 -0.34 22.76 5.23
C LYS A 75 -0.55 21.25 5.32
N ILE A 76 -1.46 20.70 4.51
CA ILE A 76 -1.69 19.24 4.48
C ILE A 76 -0.41 18.51 4.09
N ILE A 77 0.27 18.96 3.02
CA ILE A 77 1.53 18.38 2.55
C ILE A 77 2.59 18.43 3.65
N ASP A 78 2.76 19.58 4.31
CA ASP A 78 3.76 19.76 5.37
C ASP A 78 3.47 18.86 6.57
N ILE A 79 2.20 18.79 7.01
CA ILE A 79 1.75 17.93 8.12
C ILE A 79 2.03 16.46 7.81
N VAL A 80 1.67 15.99 6.61
CA VAL A 80 1.93 14.62 6.18
C VAL A 80 3.43 14.33 6.17
N LYS A 81 4.23 15.20 5.57
CA LYS A 81 5.69 15.05 5.51
C LYS A 81 6.32 14.99 6.90
N GLU A 82 5.84 15.83 7.81
CA GLU A 82 6.38 15.91 9.17
C GLU A 82 5.99 14.71 10.04
N ASN A 83 4.78 14.21 9.91
CA ASN A 83 4.20 13.23 10.83
C ASN A 83 4.27 11.77 10.33
N SER A 84 4.32 11.53 9.01
CA SER A 84 4.41 10.17 8.45
C SER A 84 5.59 9.33 9.00
N PRO A 85 6.77 9.87 9.29
CA PRO A 85 7.86 9.09 9.87
C PRO A 85 7.56 8.48 11.26
N SER A 86 6.56 9.02 11.95
CA SER A 86 6.12 8.55 13.27
C SER A 86 4.91 7.61 13.20
N VAL A 87 4.36 7.39 11.98
CA VAL A 87 3.28 6.43 11.72
C VAL A 87 3.88 5.13 11.24
N VAL A 88 3.54 4.03 11.89
CA VAL A 88 4.20 2.75 11.72
C VAL A 88 3.22 1.66 11.29
N SER A 89 3.73 0.65 10.60
CA SER A 89 2.99 -0.59 10.37
C SER A 89 3.12 -1.50 11.58
N VAL A 90 2.02 -2.06 12.03
CA VAL A 90 1.98 -3.11 13.06
C VAL A 90 1.61 -4.42 12.37
N VAL A 91 2.49 -5.41 12.46
CA VAL A 91 2.33 -6.72 11.80
C VAL A 91 2.32 -7.81 12.84
N ALA A 92 1.33 -8.69 12.72
CA ALA A 92 1.24 -9.90 13.55
C ALA A 92 1.74 -11.11 12.75
N TYR A 93 2.68 -11.84 13.31
CA TYR A 93 3.19 -13.11 12.79
C TYR A 93 2.83 -14.25 13.74
N LYS A 94 2.54 -15.40 13.18
CA LYS A 94 2.26 -16.62 13.95
C LYS A 94 2.79 -17.83 13.21
N ASP A 95 3.27 -18.82 13.96
CA ASP A 95 3.59 -20.12 13.42
C ASP A 95 2.29 -20.91 13.15
N VAL A 96 2.00 -21.11 11.87
CA VAL A 96 0.79 -21.82 11.42
C VAL A 96 1.17 -23.23 10.98
N PRO A 97 0.44 -24.27 11.41
CA PRO A 97 0.73 -25.63 11.00
C PRO A 97 0.52 -25.82 9.50
N VAL A 98 1.51 -26.40 8.84
CA VAL A 98 1.45 -26.79 7.43
C VAL A 98 0.99 -28.22 7.33
N TYR A 99 -0.12 -28.47 6.61
CA TYR A 99 -0.66 -29.79 6.36
C TYR A 99 -0.37 -30.23 4.93
N GLU A 100 0.12 -31.46 4.78
CA GLU A 100 0.24 -32.10 3.47
C GLU A 100 -0.76 -33.24 3.38
N GLN A 101 -1.41 -33.35 2.22
CA GLN A 101 -2.27 -34.46 1.94
C GLN A 101 -1.44 -35.67 1.55
N THR A 102 -1.37 -36.65 2.45
CA THR A 102 -0.78 -37.97 2.20
C THR A 102 -1.87 -38.99 1.90
N PHE A 103 -1.51 -40.08 1.26
CA PHE A 103 -2.44 -41.17 0.97
C PHE A 103 -2.01 -42.39 1.75
N GLN A 104 -2.90 -42.86 2.65
CA GLN A 104 -2.70 -44.11 3.38
C GLN A 104 -3.40 -45.21 2.63
N GLN A 105 -2.67 -46.27 2.26
CA GLN A 105 -3.24 -47.45 1.65
C GLN A 105 -3.75 -48.35 2.76
N ASP A 106 -5.08 -48.56 2.81
CA ASP A 106 -5.73 -49.61 3.56
C ASP A 106 -6.05 -50.78 2.63
N PHE A 107 -6.37 -51.93 3.16
CA PHE A 107 -6.40 -53.22 2.44
C PHE A 107 -7.18 -53.20 1.10
N PHE A 108 -8.16 -52.29 0.96
CA PHE A 108 -8.95 -52.12 -0.27
C PHE A 108 -9.16 -50.69 -0.74
N PHE A 109 -8.71 -49.67 0.02
CA PHE A 109 -8.98 -48.28 -0.30
C PHE A 109 -7.75 -47.39 -0.05
N ILE A 110 -7.61 -46.38 -0.90
CA ILE A 110 -6.64 -45.29 -0.67
C ILE A 110 -7.43 -44.17 0.03
N ILE A 111 -7.07 -43.92 1.29
CA ILE A 111 -7.72 -42.92 2.11
C ILE A 111 -6.80 -41.69 2.17
N PRO A 112 -7.27 -40.50 1.77
CA PRO A 112 -6.49 -39.28 1.95
C PRO A 112 -6.39 -38.95 3.45
N LYS A 113 -5.18 -38.69 3.91
CA LYS A 113 -4.87 -38.30 5.28
C LYS A 113 -4.14 -36.95 5.25
N LEU A 114 -4.57 -36.03 6.07
CA LEU A 114 -3.83 -34.78 6.30
C LEU A 114 -2.79 -35.03 7.41
N GLU A 115 -1.51 -34.90 7.08
CA GLU A 115 -0.42 -34.98 8.05
C GLU A 115 0.21 -33.60 8.22
N GLN A 116 0.40 -33.22 9.48
CA GLN A 116 1.10 -32.00 9.80
C GLN A 116 2.61 -32.19 9.55
N LYS A 117 3.20 -31.44 8.62
CA LYS A 117 4.62 -31.51 8.28
C LYS A 117 5.51 -30.54 9.04
N GLY A 118 4.93 -29.64 9.80
CA GLY A 118 5.66 -28.62 10.55
C GLY A 118 4.83 -27.37 10.78
N THR A 119 5.50 -26.28 11.12
CA THR A 119 4.91 -24.94 11.21
C THR A 119 5.68 -23.98 10.30
N GLU A 120 4.98 -23.02 9.74
CA GLU A 120 5.55 -21.94 8.95
C GLU A 120 5.13 -20.60 9.55
N ARG A 121 6.09 -19.68 9.70
CA ARG A 121 5.81 -18.32 10.16
C ARG A 121 5.06 -17.54 9.10
N GLN A 122 3.81 -17.21 9.37
CA GLN A 122 2.94 -16.49 8.45
C GLN A 122 2.45 -15.20 9.08
N GLN A 123 2.25 -14.18 8.23
CA GLN A 123 1.58 -12.95 8.61
C GLN A 123 0.08 -13.23 8.78
N VAL A 124 -0.44 -13.06 9.99
CA VAL A 124 -1.85 -13.32 10.33
C VAL A 124 -2.66 -12.04 10.51
N GLY A 125 -2.00 -10.89 10.62
CA GLY A 125 -2.66 -9.60 10.76
C GLY A 125 -1.74 -8.43 10.45
N ALA A 126 -2.34 -7.29 10.12
CA ALA A 126 -1.64 -6.02 9.98
C ALA A 126 -2.57 -4.85 10.24
N GLY A 127 -2.00 -3.76 10.73
CA GLY A 127 -2.66 -2.47 10.94
C GLY A 127 -1.65 -1.35 11.03
N THR A 128 -2.11 -0.21 11.50
CA THR A 128 -1.28 0.98 11.72
C THR A 128 -1.16 1.26 13.20
N GLY A 129 -0.08 1.89 13.60
CA GLY A 129 0.12 2.51 14.89
C GLY A 129 0.87 3.83 14.73
N PHE A 130 1.07 4.55 15.81
CA PHE A 130 1.89 5.76 15.82
C PHE A 130 2.63 5.95 17.14
N ILE A 131 3.81 6.53 17.04
CA ILE A 131 4.72 6.73 18.16
C ILE A 131 4.21 7.91 19.02
N VAL A 132 4.12 7.70 20.33
CA VAL A 132 3.64 8.71 21.30
C VAL A 132 4.70 9.11 22.32
N SER A 133 5.84 8.43 22.36
CA SER A 133 6.96 8.78 23.23
C SER A 133 8.31 8.53 22.56
N SER A 134 9.34 9.28 22.96
CA SER A 134 10.69 9.14 22.42
C SER A 134 11.36 7.80 22.73
N ASP A 135 10.89 7.09 23.73
CA ASP A 135 11.37 5.78 24.14
C ASP A 135 10.65 4.61 23.43
N GLY A 136 9.74 4.93 22.48
CA GLY A 136 9.11 3.95 21.58
C GLY A 136 7.79 3.36 22.07
N LEU A 137 6.99 4.11 22.84
CA LEU A 137 5.59 3.76 23.05
C LEU A 137 4.79 4.06 21.79
N ILE A 138 3.89 3.14 21.45
CA ILE A 138 3.03 3.19 20.27
C ILE A 138 1.58 3.00 20.67
N LEU A 139 0.72 3.84 20.17
CA LEU A 139 -0.73 3.65 20.20
C LEU A 139 -1.22 2.97 18.93
N THR A 140 -2.18 2.08 19.09
CA THR A 140 -2.90 1.40 18.01
C THR A 140 -4.28 0.96 18.50
N ASN A 141 -5.06 0.30 17.65
CA ASN A 141 -6.31 -0.33 18.08
C ASN A 141 -6.07 -1.71 18.71
N LYS A 142 -6.96 -2.09 19.64
CA LYS A 142 -6.96 -3.40 20.27
C LYS A 142 -7.13 -4.53 19.26
N HIS A 143 -8.03 -4.36 18.28
CA HIS A 143 -8.27 -5.38 17.27
C HIS A 143 -7.04 -5.65 16.38
N VAL A 144 -6.14 -4.68 16.17
CA VAL A 144 -4.89 -4.85 15.44
C VAL A 144 -3.93 -5.80 16.16
N VAL A 145 -3.99 -5.83 17.49
CA VAL A 145 -3.11 -6.63 18.35
C VAL A 145 -3.90 -7.64 19.20
N SER A 146 -5.02 -8.15 18.69
CA SER A 146 -5.94 -9.02 19.43
C SER A 146 -5.39 -10.42 19.72
N ASP A 147 -4.61 -11.00 18.79
CA ASP A 147 -4.02 -12.33 18.96
C ASP A 147 -2.91 -12.30 20.03
N LYS A 148 -3.15 -13.04 21.14
CA LYS A 148 -2.20 -13.10 22.27
C LYS A 148 -1.00 -14.02 22.00
N GLU A 149 -1.11 -14.88 20.98
CA GLU A 149 -0.08 -15.85 20.61
C GLU A 149 0.78 -15.35 19.45
N ALA A 150 0.38 -14.24 18.79
CA ALA A 150 1.15 -13.66 17.71
C ALA A 150 2.37 -12.89 18.21
N GLU A 151 3.43 -12.96 17.44
CA GLU A 151 4.58 -12.06 17.56
C GLU A 151 4.32 -10.79 16.79
N TYR A 152 4.53 -9.64 17.41
CA TYR A 152 4.32 -8.35 16.78
C TYR A 152 5.62 -7.71 16.36
N VAL A 153 5.65 -7.25 15.11
CA VAL A 153 6.75 -6.49 14.51
C VAL A 153 6.20 -5.14 14.07
N VAL A 154 6.92 -4.09 14.44
CA VAL A 154 6.65 -2.73 14.00
C VAL A 154 7.62 -2.38 12.89
N ILE A 155 7.10 -1.89 11.77
CA ILE A 155 7.89 -1.49 10.62
C ILE A 155 7.72 0.02 10.40
N MET A 156 8.85 0.72 10.42
CA MET A 156 8.92 2.16 10.21
C MET A 156 8.82 2.51 8.71
N THR A 157 8.60 3.77 8.41
CA THR A 157 8.56 4.27 7.01
C THR A 157 9.88 4.11 6.25
N ASP A 158 11.02 4.00 6.95
CA ASP A 158 12.34 3.70 6.40
C ASP A 158 12.63 2.19 6.27
N ASN A 159 11.61 1.34 6.45
CA ASN A 159 11.64 -0.12 6.43
C ASN A 159 12.48 -0.77 7.56
N LYS A 160 12.83 -0.01 8.60
CA LYS A 160 13.41 -0.62 9.80
C LYS A 160 12.34 -1.37 10.58
N GLU A 161 12.70 -2.58 11.02
CA GLU A 161 11.84 -3.47 11.78
C GLU A 161 12.26 -3.51 13.25
N TYR A 162 11.28 -3.50 14.13
CA TYR A 162 11.45 -3.58 15.57
C TYR A 162 10.51 -4.61 16.15
N ASN A 163 11.01 -5.50 17.00
CA ASN A 163 10.14 -6.35 17.81
C ASN A 163 9.35 -5.49 18.78
N ALA A 164 8.07 -5.78 18.90
CA ALA A 164 7.17 -4.99 19.73
C ALA A 164 6.44 -5.86 20.74
N LYS A 165 6.32 -5.36 21.97
CA LYS A 165 5.53 -5.97 23.02
C LYS A 165 4.25 -5.20 23.22
N VAL A 166 3.13 -5.90 23.31
CA VAL A 166 1.84 -5.30 23.71
C VAL A 166 1.85 -5.16 25.22
N LEU A 167 1.84 -3.92 25.71
CA LEU A 167 1.85 -3.61 27.14
C LEU A 167 0.46 -3.71 27.75
N ALA A 168 -0.54 -3.15 27.04
CA ALA A 168 -1.92 -3.11 27.50
C ALA A 168 -2.90 -3.17 26.33
N ARG A 169 -4.07 -3.75 26.59
CA ARG A 169 -5.24 -3.73 25.73
C ARG A 169 -6.41 -3.23 26.58
N ASP A 170 -7.04 -2.14 26.18
CA ASP A 170 -8.21 -1.61 26.88
C ASP A 170 -9.39 -2.59 26.73
N PRO A 171 -10.04 -3.01 27.83
CA PRO A 171 -11.14 -3.96 27.73
C PRO A 171 -12.41 -3.37 27.13
N VAL A 172 -12.60 -2.04 27.19
CA VAL A 172 -13.83 -1.34 26.84
C VAL A 172 -13.69 -0.56 25.52
N GLN A 173 -12.55 0.10 25.35
CA GLN A 173 -12.26 0.86 24.16
C GLN A 173 -11.38 0.03 23.23
N ASP A 174 -11.54 0.19 21.94
CA ASP A 174 -10.68 -0.48 20.95
C ASP A 174 -9.27 0.16 20.89
N LEU A 175 -8.58 0.22 22.05
CA LEU A 175 -7.24 0.81 22.22
C LEU A 175 -6.24 -0.21 22.71
N ALA A 176 -4.98 -0.06 22.26
CA ALA A 176 -3.86 -0.81 22.79
C ALA A 176 -2.57 0.04 22.77
N ILE A 177 -1.70 -0.29 23.72
CA ILE A 177 -0.37 0.31 23.87
C ILE A 177 0.66 -0.77 23.61
N MET A 178 1.62 -0.43 22.77
CA MET A 178 2.77 -1.29 22.45
C MET A 178 4.06 -0.57 22.79
N LYS A 179 5.13 -1.35 22.95
CA LYS A 179 6.50 -0.87 23.16
C LYS A 179 7.44 -1.54 22.17
N ILE A 180 8.20 -0.75 21.42
CA ILE A 180 9.33 -1.23 20.62
C ILE A 180 10.61 -1.16 21.42
N GLU A 181 11.47 -2.16 21.22
CA GLU A 181 12.79 -2.24 21.83
C GLU A 181 13.81 -1.68 20.82
N GLY A 182 14.73 -0.82 21.22
CA GLY A 182 15.84 -0.43 20.33
C GLY A 182 16.25 1.02 20.30
N GLY A 183 15.89 1.83 21.28
CA GLY A 183 16.45 3.18 21.36
C GLY A 183 15.58 4.22 22.04
N ASN A 184 16.16 5.37 22.31
CA ASN A 184 15.50 6.48 23.00
C ASN A 184 15.43 7.75 22.12
N SER A 185 15.27 7.59 20.81
CA SER A 185 15.31 8.74 19.89
C SER A 185 14.21 8.72 18.84
N PHE A 186 13.09 8.06 19.14
CA PHE A 186 11.93 8.11 18.26
C PHE A 186 11.26 9.49 18.32
N LYS A 187 10.76 9.97 17.17
CA LYS A 187 9.99 11.21 17.11
C LYS A 187 8.53 10.91 17.45
N PRO A 188 8.00 11.38 18.60
CA PRO A 188 6.59 11.18 18.92
C PRO A 188 5.71 12.16 18.15
N LEU A 189 4.46 11.76 17.87
CA LEU A 189 3.42 12.66 17.41
C LEU A 189 2.93 13.54 18.57
N LYS A 190 2.57 14.77 18.24
CA LYS A 190 1.94 15.67 19.20
C LYS A 190 0.48 15.28 19.41
N LEU A 191 0.09 15.01 20.66
CA LEU A 191 -1.30 14.71 21.03
C LEU A 191 -2.07 16.01 21.27
N GLY A 192 -3.16 16.21 20.54
CA GLY A 192 -4.11 17.31 20.72
C GLY A 192 -5.21 17.00 21.74
N SER A 193 -6.35 17.65 21.65
CA SER A 193 -7.55 17.38 22.43
C SER A 193 -8.79 17.48 21.56
N VAL A 194 -9.85 16.76 21.94
CA VAL A 194 -11.17 16.90 21.28
C VAL A 194 -11.89 18.20 21.67
N ASP A 195 -11.52 18.83 22.78
CA ASP A 195 -12.07 20.13 23.17
C ASP A 195 -11.68 21.25 22.19
N ASP A 196 -10.61 21.06 21.44
CA ASP A 196 -10.07 22.00 20.46
C ASP A 196 -10.60 21.81 19.05
N ILE A 197 -11.49 20.83 18.80
CA ILE A 197 -11.99 20.51 17.46
C ILE A 197 -13.47 20.86 17.28
N GLN A 198 -13.84 21.14 16.03
CA GLN A 198 -15.21 21.53 15.66
C GLN A 198 -15.69 20.75 14.44
N ILE A 199 -17.00 20.55 14.35
CA ILE A 199 -17.63 19.98 13.14
C ILE A 199 -17.31 20.87 11.94
N GLY A 200 -16.96 20.25 10.80
CA GLY A 200 -16.47 20.92 9.60
C GLY A 200 -14.97 21.21 9.57
N GLN A 201 -14.24 20.98 10.65
CA GLN A 201 -12.80 21.14 10.70
C GLN A 201 -12.09 20.03 9.88
N THR A 202 -11.14 20.43 9.05
CA THR A 202 -10.32 19.49 8.25
C THR A 202 -9.48 18.59 9.13
N VAL A 203 -9.48 17.30 8.79
CA VAL A 203 -8.65 16.28 9.41
C VAL A 203 -7.99 15.40 8.36
N ILE A 204 -6.87 14.81 8.73
CA ILE A 204 -6.01 13.98 7.90
C ILE A 204 -5.86 12.63 8.61
N ALA A 205 -6.27 11.55 7.98
CA ALA A 205 -5.97 10.21 8.44
C ALA A 205 -4.71 9.71 7.73
N ILE A 206 -3.75 9.21 8.49
CA ILE A 206 -2.53 8.62 7.98
C ILE A 206 -2.51 7.14 8.36
N GLY A 207 -2.25 6.27 7.37
CA GLY A 207 -2.09 4.84 7.55
C GLY A 207 -0.78 4.34 6.96
N ASN A 208 -0.27 3.27 7.53
CA ASN A 208 0.92 2.59 7.03
C ASN A 208 0.66 1.07 6.98
N ALA A 209 -0.21 0.66 6.05
CA ALA A 209 -0.54 -0.74 5.87
C ALA A 209 0.53 -1.44 5.02
N LEU A 210 1.15 -2.45 5.58
CA LEU A 210 2.22 -3.21 4.95
C LEU A 210 1.90 -3.81 3.60
N GLY A 211 2.86 -3.67 2.71
CA GLY A 211 3.03 -4.45 1.49
C GLY A 211 2.36 -3.90 0.25
N ARG A 212 1.23 -3.20 0.33
CA ARG A 212 0.55 -2.64 -0.85
C ARG A 212 0.26 -1.13 -0.78
N PHE A 213 0.13 -0.57 0.43
CA PHE A 213 -0.34 0.80 0.62
C PHE A 213 0.37 1.49 1.79
N GLN A 214 1.72 1.56 1.73
CA GLN A 214 2.50 2.35 2.69
C GLN A 214 2.15 3.83 2.56
N ASN A 215 2.08 4.54 3.70
CA ASN A 215 1.83 5.98 3.76
C ASN A 215 0.55 6.43 3.04
N THR A 216 -0.54 5.67 3.20
CA THR A 216 -1.85 6.08 2.69
C THR A 216 -2.34 7.29 3.48
N VAL A 217 -2.69 8.35 2.76
CA VAL A 217 -3.25 9.58 3.33
C VAL A 217 -4.64 9.80 2.79
N SER A 218 -5.57 10.08 3.66
CA SER A 218 -6.90 10.55 3.29
C SER A 218 -7.24 11.83 4.07
N VAL A 219 -7.97 12.73 3.43
CA VAL A 219 -8.35 14.04 3.97
C VAL A 219 -9.85 14.16 3.93
N GLY A 220 -10.41 14.68 4.99
CA GLY A 220 -11.83 14.93 5.13
C GLY A 220 -12.09 15.95 6.24
N VAL A 221 -13.28 15.91 6.82
CA VAL A 221 -13.70 16.81 7.91
C VAL A 221 -14.25 16.03 9.10
N ILE A 222 -14.28 16.66 10.25
CA ILE A 222 -15.07 16.21 11.40
C ILE A 222 -16.55 16.34 11.04
N SER A 223 -17.26 15.22 10.93
CA SER A 223 -18.69 15.18 10.61
C SER A 223 -19.60 15.13 11.85
N GLY A 224 -19.05 14.72 12.99
CA GLY A 224 -19.77 14.65 14.26
C GLY A 224 -18.86 14.36 15.45
N LEU A 225 -19.31 14.72 16.64
CA LEU A 225 -18.59 14.48 17.89
C LEU A 225 -19.51 13.80 18.89
N GLY A 226 -18.93 13.10 19.90
CA GLY A 226 -19.68 12.47 20.98
C GLY A 226 -20.59 11.33 20.50
N ARG A 227 -20.27 10.66 19.40
CA ARG A 227 -21.10 9.56 18.87
C ARG A 227 -20.93 8.31 19.71
N THR A 228 -22.00 7.51 19.78
CA THR A 228 -21.96 6.15 20.30
C THR A 228 -22.27 5.20 19.16
N ILE A 229 -21.38 4.24 18.93
CA ILE A 229 -21.52 3.22 17.88
C ILE A 229 -21.40 1.83 18.46
N VAL A 230 -21.92 0.85 17.75
CA VAL A 230 -21.69 -0.57 17.99
C VAL A 230 -20.80 -1.09 16.86
N ALA A 231 -19.57 -1.43 17.18
CA ALA A 231 -18.61 -1.99 16.23
C ALA A 231 -18.60 -3.52 16.34
N THR A 232 -18.54 -4.23 15.24
CA THR A 232 -18.37 -5.68 15.21
C THR A 232 -16.92 -6.01 14.85
N GLY A 233 -16.22 -6.62 15.78
CA GLY A 233 -14.83 -7.06 15.60
C GLY A 233 -14.71 -8.31 14.72
N PRO A 234 -13.48 -8.76 14.39
CA PRO A 234 -13.21 -9.96 13.58
C PRO A 234 -13.84 -11.23 14.14
N ASP A 235 -13.97 -11.34 15.46
CA ASP A 235 -14.53 -12.50 16.18
C ASP A 235 -16.05 -12.42 16.37
N PHE A 236 -16.75 -11.55 15.60
CA PHE A 236 -18.17 -11.24 15.77
C PHE A 236 -18.53 -10.68 17.16
N ALA A 237 -17.53 -10.35 17.99
CA ALA A 237 -17.73 -9.65 19.23
C ALA A 237 -18.18 -8.21 18.93
N THR A 238 -19.29 -7.83 19.52
CA THR A 238 -19.79 -6.47 19.41
C THR A 238 -19.26 -5.62 20.56
N GLU A 239 -18.66 -4.48 20.22
CA GLU A 239 -18.15 -3.53 21.20
C GLU A 239 -18.93 -2.22 21.08
N LYS A 240 -19.38 -1.69 22.22
CA LYS A 240 -19.98 -0.37 22.28
C LYS A 240 -18.88 0.66 22.48
N LEU A 241 -18.63 1.45 21.45
CA LEU A 241 -17.68 2.56 21.50
C LEU A 241 -18.43 3.87 21.71
N GLU A 242 -18.09 4.59 22.77
CA GLU A 242 -18.73 5.85 23.15
C GLU A 242 -17.77 7.00 22.91
N ASP A 243 -18.34 8.22 22.74
CA ASP A 243 -17.59 9.46 22.59
C ASP A 243 -16.60 9.40 21.39
N ILE A 244 -17.15 8.95 20.26
CA ILE A 244 -16.41 8.72 19.03
C ILE A 244 -16.51 9.95 18.12
N ILE A 245 -15.42 10.25 17.44
CA ILE A 245 -15.35 11.25 16.36
C ILE A 245 -15.87 10.60 15.09
N GLN A 246 -16.87 11.21 14.45
CA GLN A 246 -17.32 10.85 13.10
C GLN A 246 -16.61 11.73 12.08
N THR A 247 -16.18 11.14 10.96
CA THR A 247 -15.50 11.83 9.86
C THR A 247 -15.91 11.24 8.50
N ASP A 248 -15.83 12.01 7.45
CA ASP A 248 -15.94 11.55 6.06
C ASP A 248 -14.58 11.19 5.45
N THR A 249 -13.51 11.33 6.24
CA THR A 249 -12.17 10.84 5.86
C THR A 249 -12.23 9.34 5.59
N ALA A 250 -11.68 8.89 4.47
CA ALA A 250 -11.69 7.48 4.10
C ALA A 250 -10.91 6.64 5.13
N ILE A 251 -11.65 5.95 6.01
CA ILE A 251 -11.12 4.95 6.95
C ILE A 251 -11.30 3.59 6.32
N ASN A 252 -10.23 2.81 6.24
CA ASN A 252 -10.19 1.50 5.60
C ASN A 252 -9.27 0.54 6.36
N ARG A 253 -9.38 -0.76 6.03
CA ARG A 253 -8.38 -1.74 6.49
C ARG A 253 -7.01 -1.27 6.06
N GLY A 254 -6.15 -0.97 7.02
CA GLY A 254 -4.79 -0.50 6.78
C GLY A 254 -4.49 0.85 7.42
N ASN A 255 -5.46 1.76 7.62
CA ASN A 255 -5.26 2.95 8.44
C ASN A 255 -5.88 2.85 9.84
N SER A 256 -6.58 1.73 10.15
CA SER A 256 -7.05 1.42 11.51
C SER A 256 -5.86 1.34 12.48
N GLY A 257 -5.96 2.00 13.62
CA GLY A 257 -4.90 2.21 14.60
C GLY A 257 -3.98 3.39 14.29
N GLY A 258 -4.09 3.98 13.10
CA GLY A 258 -3.36 5.18 12.72
C GLY A 258 -3.97 6.47 13.27
N PRO A 259 -3.22 7.59 13.22
CA PRO A 259 -3.67 8.86 13.75
C PRO A 259 -4.68 9.56 12.83
N LEU A 260 -5.64 10.27 13.43
CA LEU A 260 -6.43 11.32 12.82
C LEU A 260 -5.85 12.66 13.28
N ILE A 261 -5.33 13.47 12.35
CA ILE A 261 -4.51 14.66 12.65
C ILE A 261 -5.25 15.93 12.18
N ASN A 262 -5.22 16.99 12.99
CA ASN A 262 -5.76 18.30 12.63
C ASN A 262 -4.75 19.15 11.84
N LEU A 263 -5.17 20.33 11.33
CA LEU A 263 -4.28 21.25 10.59
C LEU A 263 -3.24 21.98 11.47
N LYS A 264 -3.15 21.67 12.78
CA LYS A 264 -2.05 22.09 13.66
C LYS A 264 -0.97 21.01 13.77
N GLY A 265 -1.15 19.85 13.10
CA GLY A 265 -0.26 18.69 13.19
C GLY A 265 -0.44 17.88 14.48
N GLU A 266 -1.59 17.99 15.15
CA GLU A 266 -1.89 17.32 16.42
C GLU A 266 -2.85 16.17 16.20
N VAL A 267 -2.58 15.04 16.83
CA VAL A 267 -3.46 13.86 16.81
C VAL A 267 -4.69 14.16 17.65
N VAL A 268 -5.88 14.10 17.06
CA VAL A 268 -7.16 14.32 17.73
C VAL A 268 -7.95 13.03 17.91
N GLY A 269 -7.58 11.97 17.18
CA GLY A 269 -8.23 10.67 17.29
C GLY A 269 -7.38 9.53 16.73
N ILE A 270 -7.87 8.31 16.94
CA ILE A 270 -7.28 7.06 16.44
C ILE A 270 -8.31 6.42 15.52
N ASN A 271 -7.97 6.26 14.24
CA ASN A 271 -8.84 5.66 13.23
C ASN A 271 -9.22 4.25 13.65
N THR A 272 -10.49 3.86 13.64
CA THR A 272 -10.88 2.53 14.13
C THR A 272 -11.83 1.78 13.22
N ALA A 273 -12.96 2.34 12.83
CA ALA A 273 -14.03 1.62 12.19
C ALA A 273 -14.68 2.44 11.06
N VAL A 274 -15.40 1.73 10.19
CA VAL A 274 -16.29 2.30 9.19
C VAL A 274 -17.73 1.83 9.49
N SER A 275 -18.71 2.67 9.15
CA SER A 275 -20.11 2.26 9.20
C SER A 275 -20.38 1.19 8.13
N THR A 276 -21.17 0.20 8.48
CA THR A 276 -21.76 -0.75 7.53
C THR A 276 -23.12 -0.28 6.99
N GLU A 277 -23.68 0.79 7.59
CA GLU A 277 -25.01 1.31 7.27
C GLU A 277 -25.01 2.47 6.27
N GLY A 278 -23.81 2.98 5.88
CA GLY A 278 -23.68 4.08 4.93
C GLY A 278 -22.28 4.23 4.36
N GLU A 279 -22.17 4.89 3.21
CA GLU A 279 -20.91 5.20 2.58
C GLU A 279 -20.29 6.47 3.16
N ASN A 280 -18.95 6.55 3.15
CA ASN A 280 -18.18 7.71 3.62
C ASN A 280 -18.45 8.11 5.09
N ILE A 281 -18.72 7.11 5.94
CA ILE A 281 -18.84 7.30 7.37
C ILE A 281 -17.72 6.55 8.09
N GLY A 282 -16.69 7.28 8.47
CA GLY A 282 -15.57 6.79 9.25
C GLY A 282 -15.66 7.21 10.71
N PHE A 283 -15.00 6.47 11.59
CA PHE A 283 -14.97 6.71 13.01
C PHE A 283 -13.55 6.67 13.55
N ALA A 284 -13.28 7.56 14.51
CA ALA A 284 -12.03 7.58 15.26
C ALA A 284 -12.30 7.71 16.76
N ILE A 285 -11.55 6.97 17.56
CA ILE A 285 -11.56 7.07 19.01
C ILE A 285 -10.89 8.38 19.41
N SER A 286 -11.53 9.13 20.31
CA SER A 286 -10.97 10.37 20.85
C SER A 286 -9.58 10.17 21.46
N ILE A 287 -8.63 11.05 21.13
CA ILE A 287 -7.27 10.98 21.68
C ILE A 287 -7.24 11.17 23.20
N ASP A 288 -8.20 11.89 23.77
CA ASP A 288 -8.28 12.11 25.23
C ASP A 288 -8.59 10.83 26.00
N LYS A 289 -9.25 9.86 25.36
CA LYS A 289 -9.38 8.50 25.93
C LYS A 289 -8.06 7.77 25.99
N ALA A 290 -7.29 7.84 24.89
CA ALA A 290 -5.98 7.21 24.84
C ALA A 290 -4.99 7.82 25.83
N LYS A 291 -5.01 9.15 26.05
CA LYS A 291 -4.16 9.79 27.04
C LYS A 291 -4.36 9.22 28.44
N ARG A 292 -5.62 8.99 28.83
CA ARG A 292 -5.94 8.38 30.14
C ARG A 292 -5.45 6.94 30.29
N SER A 293 -5.23 6.24 29.19
CA SER A 293 -4.70 4.86 29.19
C SER A 293 -3.17 4.81 29.19
N ILE A 294 -2.49 5.95 28.88
CA ILE A 294 -1.02 6.05 28.88
C ILE A 294 -0.50 6.51 30.25
N GLU A 295 -1.27 7.28 31.03
CA GLU A 295 -0.97 7.70 32.40
C GLU A 295 -1.10 6.54 33.39
#